data_1f16fc4dc2a452e02094185b7b5b57aa
#
_entry.id   1f16fc4dc2a452e02094185b7b5b57aa
#
_cell.length_a   1.000
_cell.length_b   1.000
_cell.length_c   1.000
_cell.angle_alpha   90.00
_cell.angle_beta   90.00
_cell.angle_gamma   90.00
#
_symmetry.space_group_name_H-M   'P 1'
#
loop_
_entity.id
_entity.type
_entity.pdbx_description
1 polymer ?
#
loop_
_entity_poly.entity_id
_entity_poly.type
_entity_poly.pdbx_seq_one_letter_code
_entity_poly.pdbx_strand_id
1 'polypeptide(L)'
;IIDNGSTDSSISWVKNTHPEIECIIIEGNKGFAGGYNEGLKQIKAEIYALVNTDLELTPNWLPPLLNRFESNPETVVVQPHILDYNRRNYFEYAGAGGGYIDALGIPFCRGRLINNCETDNGQYNLTVPIFWASGACFVIRSKTFWEMGGFDTNFFAHQEEIDLCWRISNAGYLIESIGLSKVFHVG
;
A
#
# COMPACT_ATOMS: atom_id res chain seq x y z
N ILE A 1 -1.26 -8.02 13.03
CA ILE A 1 -2.51 -7.33 12.62
C ILE A 1 -2.67 -6.08 13.48
N ILE A 2 -2.97 -4.94 12.84
CA ILE A 2 -3.36 -3.70 13.54
C ILE A 2 -4.89 -3.64 13.47
N ASP A 3 -5.53 -3.74 14.64
CA ASP A 3 -6.98 -3.60 14.78
C ASP A 3 -7.32 -2.16 15.18
N ASN A 4 -8.04 -1.48 14.32
CA ASN A 4 -8.41 -0.08 14.49
C ASN A 4 -9.82 0.09 15.08
N GLY A 5 -10.08 -0.65 16.18
CA GLY A 5 -11.33 -0.56 16.94
C GLY A 5 -12.47 -1.38 16.37
N SER A 6 -12.22 -2.60 15.89
CA SER A 6 -13.28 -3.52 15.47
C SER A 6 -14.23 -3.86 16.61
N THR A 7 -15.52 -3.90 16.29
CA THR A 7 -16.59 -4.20 17.24
C THR A 7 -17.20 -5.60 17.05
N ASP A 8 -16.72 -6.34 16.07
CA ASP A 8 -17.15 -7.67 15.72
C ASP A 8 -16.24 -8.77 16.33
N SER A 9 -16.40 -10.01 15.89
CA SER A 9 -15.61 -11.15 16.36
C SER A 9 -14.26 -11.34 15.66
N SER A 10 -13.83 -10.44 14.77
CA SER A 10 -12.64 -10.61 13.92
C SER A 10 -11.38 -10.90 14.75
N ILE A 11 -11.09 -10.09 15.76
CA ILE A 11 -9.89 -10.28 16.60
C ILE A 11 -9.95 -11.55 17.43
N SER A 12 -11.11 -11.90 17.98
CA SER A 12 -11.27 -13.15 18.72
C SER A 12 -11.11 -14.36 17.81
N TRP A 13 -11.59 -14.27 16.58
CA TRP A 13 -11.40 -15.32 15.57
C TRP A 13 -9.91 -15.48 15.23
N VAL A 14 -9.19 -14.39 14.94
CA VAL A 14 -7.74 -14.44 14.65
C VAL A 14 -6.98 -15.07 15.81
N LYS A 15 -7.19 -14.62 17.05
CA LYS A 15 -6.50 -15.15 18.23
C LYS A 15 -6.75 -16.63 18.47
N ASN A 16 -7.94 -17.12 18.12
CA ASN A 16 -8.32 -18.53 18.30
C ASN A 16 -7.78 -19.42 17.16
N THR A 17 -7.76 -18.94 15.93
CA THR A 17 -7.38 -19.73 14.75
C THR A 17 -5.91 -19.56 14.37
N HIS A 18 -5.33 -18.41 14.69
CA HIS A 18 -3.95 -18.02 14.35
C HIS A 18 -3.26 -17.36 15.56
N PRO A 19 -3.05 -18.11 16.66
CA PRO A 19 -2.47 -17.56 17.89
C PRO A 19 -1.03 -17.06 17.72
N GLU A 20 -0.35 -17.46 16.65
CA GLU A 20 0.99 -17.00 16.27
C GLU A 20 1.00 -15.57 15.72
N ILE A 21 -0.16 -15.03 15.32
CA ILE A 21 -0.27 -13.67 14.76
C ILE A 21 -0.42 -12.65 15.89
N GLU A 22 0.52 -11.73 15.98
CA GLU A 22 0.43 -10.61 16.89
C GLU A 22 -0.69 -9.65 16.49
N CYS A 23 -1.55 -9.28 17.44
CA CYS A 23 -2.63 -8.32 17.26
C CYS A 23 -2.38 -7.08 18.13
N ILE A 24 -2.18 -5.94 17.47
CA ILE A 24 -2.09 -4.62 18.10
C ILE A 24 -3.49 -4.01 18.07
N ILE A 25 -4.04 -3.75 19.25
CA ILE A 25 -5.40 -3.22 19.40
C ILE A 25 -5.32 -1.71 19.62
N ILE A 26 -5.93 -0.93 18.76
CA ILE A 26 -6.06 0.52 18.88
C ILE A 26 -7.44 0.83 19.48
N GLU A 27 -7.46 1.67 20.49
CA GLU A 27 -8.71 2.05 21.15
C GLU A 27 -9.50 3.03 20.28
N GLY A 28 -10.66 2.60 19.84
CA GLY A 28 -11.56 3.33 18.95
C GLY A 28 -11.03 3.45 17.52
N ASN A 29 -11.92 3.81 16.59
CA ASN A 29 -11.56 4.01 15.19
C ASN A 29 -10.87 5.35 14.97
N LYS A 30 -9.58 5.33 14.61
CA LYS A 30 -8.74 6.51 14.33
C LYS A 30 -8.67 6.87 12.83
N GLY A 31 -9.48 6.22 12.00
CA GLY A 31 -9.33 6.27 10.54
C GLY A 31 -8.10 5.49 10.06
N PHE A 32 -7.89 5.46 8.76
CA PHE A 32 -6.78 4.73 8.15
C PHE A 32 -5.42 5.30 8.62
N ALA A 33 -5.23 6.61 8.48
CA ALA A 33 -3.99 7.29 8.84
C ALA A 33 -3.63 7.13 10.33
N GLY A 34 -4.58 7.38 11.22
CA GLY A 34 -4.36 7.28 12.67
C GLY A 34 -4.12 5.85 13.14
N GLY A 35 -4.88 4.89 12.62
CA GLY A 35 -4.74 3.47 12.93
C GLY A 35 -3.35 2.95 12.57
N TYR A 36 -2.86 3.21 11.36
CA TYR A 36 -1.51 2.81 10.97
C TYR A 36 -0.44 3.53 11.78
N ASN A 37 -0.54 4.84 12.00
CA ASN A 37 0.45 5.58 12.78
C ASN A 37 0.57 5.04 14.21
N GLU A 38 -0.54 4.77 14.88
CA GLU A 38 -0.52 4.25 16.25
C GLU A 38 -0.02 2.80 16.31
N GLY A 39 -0.45 1.95 15.37
CA GLY A 39 0.00 0.57 15.31
C GLY A 39 1.48 0.43 14.97
N LEU A 40 1.96 1.15 13.96
CA LEU A 40 3.35 1.08 13.50
C LEU A 40 4.36 1.61 14.53
N LYS A 41 3.98 2.49 15.46
CA LYS A 41 4.83 2.91 16.58
C LYS A 41 5.25 1.74 17.47
N GLN A 42 4.47 0.66 17.50
CA GLN A 42 4.72 -0.53 18.32
C GLN A 42 5.54 -1.60 17.57
N ILE A 43 5.80 -1.40 16.26
CA ILE A 43 6.47 -2.37 15.40
C ILE A 43 7.89 -1.88 15.06
N LYS A 44 8.89 -2.74 15.36
CA LYS A 44 10.28 -2.50 14.96
C LYS A 44 10.61 -3.36 13.75
N ALA A 45 10.72 -2.74 12.58
CA ALA A 45 11.11 -3.38 11.33
C ALA A 45 11.85 -2.38 10.44
N GLU A 46 12.66 -2.85 9.50
CA GLU A 46 13.33 -2.00 8.52
C GLU A 46 12.37 -1.57 7.40
N ILE A 47 11.40 -2.43 7.09
CA ILE A 47 10.40 -2.22 6.04
C ILE A 47 9.02 -2.51 6.63
N TYR A 48 8.07 -1.63 6.37
CA TYR A 48 6.66 -1.87 6.63
C TYR A 48 5.95 -2.26 5.34
N ALA A 49 5.18 -3.33 5.39
CA ALA A 49 4.22 -3.69 4.35
C ALA A 49 2.80 -3.45 4.89
N LEU A 50 2.18 -2.36 4.48
CA LEU A 50 0.81 -2.01 4.81
C LEU A 50 -0.10 -2.71 3.79
N VAL A 51 -0.93 -3.61 4.28
CA VAL A 51 -1.76 -4.48 3.44
C VAL A 51 -3.18 -4.46 3.98
N ASN A 52 -4.12 -4.09 3.16
CA ASN A 52 -5.54 -4.14 3.52
C ASN A 52 -6.02 -5.57 3.67
N THR A 53 -7.03 -5.78 4.52
CA THR A 53 -7.57 -7.12 4.83
C THR A 53 -8.38 -7.74 3.71
N ASP A 54 -8.74 -6.98 2.69
CA ASP A 54 -9.47 -7.39 1.48
C ASP A 54 -8.56 -7.66 0.26
N LEU A 55 -7.27 -7.94 0.52
CA LEU A 55 -6.30 -8.37 -0.48
C LEU A 55 -6.05 -9.87 -0.43
N GLU A 56 -6.01 -10.50 -1.60
CA GLU A 56 -5.40 -11.81 -1.80
C GLU A 56 -3.95 -11.63 -2.28
N LEU A 57 -3.00 -12.07 -1.47
CA LEU A 57 -1.57 -12.02 -1.78
C LEU A 57 -1.17 -13.25 -2.60
N THR A 58 -0.47 -13.06 -3.72
CA THR A 58 0.08 -14.18 -4.47
C THR A 58 1.32 -14.77 -3.79
N PRO A 59 1.69 -16.05 -3.99
CA PRO A 59 2.81 -16.68 -3.29
C PRO A 59 4.16 -15.94 -3.44
N ASN A 60 4.37 -15.22 -4.52
CA ASN A 60 5.63 -14.54 -4.83
C ASN A 60 5.51 -13.01 -4.89
N TRP A 61 4.53 -12.43 -4.23
CA TRP A 61 4.31 -10.99 -4.29
C TRP A 61 5.43 -10.17 -3.60
N LEU A 62 5.95 -10.66 -2.47
CA LEU A 62 6.88 -9.91 -1.63
C LEU A 62 8.34 -9.90 -2.13
N PRO A 63 8.94 -11.02 -2.60
CA PRO A 63 10.35 -11.04 -2.98
C PRO A 63 10.77 -9.98 -4.01
N PRO A 64 10.02 -9.70 -5.11
CA PRO A 64 10.40 -8.66 -6.06
C PRO A 64 10.45 -7.26 -5.42
N LEU A 65 9.58 -6.98 -4.44
CA LEU A 65 9.53 -5.71 -3.72
C LEU A 65 10.76 -5.55 -2.82
N LEU A 66 11.12 -6.58 -2.05
CA LEU A 66 12.29 -6.56 -1.17
C LEU A 66 13.59 -6.46 -1.97
N ASN A 67 13.73 -7.21 -3.06
CA ASN A 67 14.88 -7.14 -3.96
C ASN A 67 15.08 -5.72 -4.53
N ARG A 68 13.98 -4.98 -4.74
CA ARG A 68 14.09 -3.59 -5.20
C ARG A 68 14.73 -2.69 -4.15
N PHE A 69 14.35 -2.79 -2.90
CA PHE A 69 14.99 -2.05 -1.81
C PHE A 69 16.48 -2.39 -1.65
N GLU A 70 16.86 -3.64 -1.84
CA GLU A 70 18.27 -4.07 -1.77
C GLU A 70 19.09 -3.51 -2.93
N SER A 71 18.52 -3.54 -4.16
CA SER A 71 19.22 -3.13 -5.37
C SER A 71 19.29 -1.61 -5.59
N ASN A 72 18.40 -0.84 -4.97
CA ASN A 72 18.35 0.61 -5.09
C ASN A 72 18.04 1.28 -3.75
N PRO A 73 19.04 1.81 -3.04
CA PRO A 73 18.86 2.50 -1.76
C PRO A 73 18.00 3.78 -1.83
N GLU A 74 17.90 4.42 -3.00
CA GLU A 74 17.08 5.62 -3.21
C GLU A 74 15.57 5.29 -3.28
N THR A 75 15.21 4.04 -3.58
CA THR A 75 13.83 3.57 -3.53
C THR A 75 13.40 3.41 -2.08
N VAL A 76 12.37 4.13 -1.68
CA VAL A 76 11.86 4.10 -0.31
C VAL A 76 10.43 3.61 -0.20
N VAL A 77 9.67 3.65 -1.29
CA VAL A 77 8.32 3.09 -1.39
C VAL A 77 8.20 2.23 -2.64
N VAL A 78 7.57 1.08 -2.52
CA VAL A 78 7.19 0.24 -3.66
C VAL A 78 5.76 -0.26 -3.51
N GLN A 79 5.10 -0.49 -4.65
CA GLN A 79 3.82 -1.21 -4.70
C GLN A 79 3.86 -2.34 -5.74
N PRO A 80 3.11 -3.43 -5.52
CA PRO A 80 2.82 -4.42 -6.55
C PRO A 80 1.82 -3.88 -7.58
N HIS A 81 1.61 -4.61 -8.68
CA HIS A 81 0.38 -4.46 -9.46
C HIS A 81 -0.81 -4.96 -8.64
N ILE A 82 -1.86 -4.15 -8.60
CA ILE A 82 -3.11 -4.48 -7.93
C ILE A 82 -4.12 -4.82 -9.02
N LEU A 83 -4.59 -6.06 -9.00
CA LEU A 83 -5.54 -6.61 -9.95
C LEU A 83 -6.90 -6.78 -9.27
N ASP A 84 -7.96 -6.75 -10.08
CA ASP A 84 -9.34 -6.98 -9.64
C ASP A 84 -9.53 -8.44 -9.22
N TYR A 85 -9.95 -8.71 -8.00
CA TYR A 85 -10.17 -10.06 -7.47
C TYR A 85 -11.22 -10.84 -8.28
N ASN A 86 -12.28 -10.18 -8.71
CA ASN A 86 -13.40 -10.79 -9.42
C ASN A 86 -13.10 -10.96 -10.93
N ARG A 87 -12.23 -10.11 -11.49
CA ARG A 87 -11.81 -10.12 -12.90
C ARG A 87 -10.28 -10.16 -12.97
N ARG A 88 -9.69 -11.27 -12.61
CA ARG A 88 -8.25 -11.44 -12.32
C ARG A 88 -7.27 -11.06 -13.43
N ASN A 89 -7.75 -10.87 -14.63
CA ASN A 89 -6.97 -10.37 -15.77
C ASN A 89 -7.15 -8.87 -16.02
N TYR A 90 -7.84 -8.15 -15.13
CA TYR A 90 -7.99 -6.70 -15.19
C TYR A 90 -7.24 -6.02 -14.05
N PHE A 91 -6.73 -4.82 -14.33
CA PHE A 91 -6.25 -3.95 -13.27
C PHE A 91 -7.41 -3.51 -12.37
N GLU A 92 -7.09 -3.31 -11.11
CA GLU A 92 -8.04 -2.77 -10.13
C GLU A 92 -8.23 -1.26 -10.33
N TYR A 93 -9.33 -0.71 -9.81
CA TYR A 93 -9.74 0.68 -10.04
C TYR A 93 -8.82 1.71 -9.37
N ALA A 94 -8.36 1.46 -8.14
CA ALA A 94 -7.67 2.44 -7.30
C ALA A 94 -6.21 2.07 -7.02
N GLY A 95 -5.31 2.41 -7.94
CA GLY A 95 -3.88 2.19 -7.75
C GLY A 95 -3.25 1.22 -8.73
N ALA A 96 -4.02 0.30 -9.28
CA ALA A 96 -3.69 -0.54 -10.45
C ALA A 96 -2.17 -0.81 -10.67
N GLY A 97 -1.59 -0.24 -11.73
CA GLY A 97 -0.18 -0.37 -12.09
C GLY A 97 0.71 0.81 -11.63
N GLY A 98 0.30 1.57 -10.61
CA GLY A 98 1.02 2.73 -10.07
C GLY A 98 0.35 4.06 -10.36
N GLY A 99 0.42 4.97 -9.43
CA GLY A 99 -0.25 6.26 -9.43
C GLY A 99 0.63 7.42 -9.94
N TYR A 100 0.00 8.40 -10.54
CA TYR A 100 0.58 9.65 -11.02
C TYR A 100 -0.30 10.82 -10.61
N ILE A 101 0.20 12.04 -10.81
CA ILE A 101 -0.52 13.28 -10.61
C ILE A 101 -0.33 14.17 -11.84
N ASP A 102 -1.37 14.85 -12.27
CA ASP A 102 -1.26 15.78 -13.39
C ASP A 102 -0.82 17.20 -12.93
N ALA A 103 -0.66 18.11 -13.89
CA ALA A 103 -0.24 19.47 -13.61
C ALA A 103 -1.24 20.30 -12.76
N LEU A 104 -2.47 19.82 -12.61
CA LEU A 104 -3.51 20.45 -11.78
C LEU A 104 -3.63 19.79 -10.40
N GLY A 105 -2.78 18.79 -10.10
CA GLY A 105 -2.84 18.04 -8.84
C GLY A 105 -3.88 16.93 -8.82
N ILE A 106 -4.42 16.52 -9.97
CA ILE A 106 -5.43 15.45 -10.05
C ILE A 106 -4.74 14.08 -10.13
N PRO A 107 -5.00 13.17 -9.19
CA PRO A 107 -4.40 11.84 -9.21
C PRO A 107 -5.04 10.94 -10.26
N PHE A 108 -4.21 10.15 -10.94
CA PHE A 108 -4.61 9.11 -11.87
C PHE A 108 -3.64 7.91 -11.77
N CYS A 109 -3.99 6.77 -12.35
CA CYS A 109 -3.13 5.59 -12.31
C CYS A 109 -3.05 4.87 -13.66
N ARG A 110 -1.96 4.13 -13.88
CA ARG A 110 -1.83 3.21 -15.01
C ARG A 110 -2.76 2.03 -14.83
N GLY A 111 -3.25 1.48 -15.94
CA GLY A 111 -4.20 0.38 -15.94
C GLY A 111 -5.64 0.82 -15.82
N ARG A 112 -5.89 2.15 -15.77
CA ARG A 112 -7.24 2.72 -15.77
C ARG A 112 -7.32 4.02 -16.57
N LEU A 113 -8.34 4.10 -17.42
CA LEU A 113 -8.72 5.32 -18.12
C LEU A 113 -10.15 5.71 -17.69
N ILE A 114 -10.29 6.74 -16.88
CA ILE A 114 -11.54 7.19 -16.26
C ILE A 114 -12.19 6.03 -15.48
N ASN A 115 -13.27 5.44 -16.01
CA ASN A 115 -13.99 4.32 -15.38
C ASN A 115 -13.67 2.95 -16.01
N ASN A 116 -12.76 2.90 -16.99
CA ASN A 116 -12.41 1.67 -17.68
C ASN A 116 -11.06 1.16 -17.18
N CYS A 117 -11.07 -0.01 -16.54
CA CYS A 117 -9.85 -0.72 -16.18
C CYS A 117 -9.35 -1.54 -17.38
N GLU A 118 -8.04 -1.51 -17.59
CA GLU A 118 -7.38 -2.26 -18.66
C GLU A 118 -7.21 -3.74 -18.28
N THR A 119 -7.14 -4.58 -19.31
CA THR A 119 -6.67 -5.96 -19.14
C THR A 119 -5.15 -5.97 -18.91
N ASP A 120 -4.67 -6.74 -17.95
CA ASP A 120 -3.24 -6.98 -17.75
C ASP A 120 -2.74 -7.99 -18.79
N ASN A 121 -2.08 -7.47 -19.81
CA ASN A 121 -1.39 -8.23 -20.86
C ASN A 121 0.14 -8.18 -20.68
N GLY A 122 0.63 -7.80 -19.51
CA GLY A 122 2.06 -7.62 -19.23
C GLY A 122 2.62 -6.28 -19.70
N GLN A 123 1.78 -5.35 -20.15
CA GLN A 123 2.21 -4.04 -20.68
C GLN A 123 2.91 -3.17 -19.65
N TYR A 124 2.72 -3.44 -18.36
CA TYR A 124 3.32 -2.70 -17.23
C TYR A 124 4.26 -3.54 -16.35
N ASN A 125 4.77 -4.65 -16.85
CA ASN A 125 5.62 -5.56 -16.05
C ASN A 125 6.98 -4.97 -15.62
N LEU A 126 7.40 -3.86 -16.22
CA LEU A 126 8.64 -3.18 -15.86
C LEU A 126 8.50 -2.44 -14.52
N THR A 127 9.59 -2.41 -13.76
CA THR A 127 9.73 -1.49 -12.64
C THR A 127 9.84 -0.06 -13.17
N VAL A 128 9.01 0.84 -12.66
CA VAL A 128 9.00 2.24 -13.10
C VAL A 128 8.76 3.18 -11.92
N PRO A 129 9.32 4.39 -11.95
CA PRO A 129 8.94 5.44 -11.01
C PRO A 129 7.46 5.80 -11.15
N ILE A 130 6.83 6.04 -10.01
CA ILE A 130 5.46 6.50 -9.88
C ILE A 130 5.42 7.68 -8.91
N PHE A 131 4.31 8.43 -8.90
CA PHE A 131 4.16 9.54 -7.96
C PHE A 131 3.56 9.09 -6.63
N TRP A 132 2.57 8.18 -6.66
CA TRP A 132 1.95 7.63 -5.45
C TRP A 132 1.70 6.14 -5.56
N ALA A 133 1.81 5.47 -4.43
CA ALA A 133 1.50 4.07 -4.25
C ALA A 133 0.16 3.92 -3.53
N SER A 134 -0.63 2.91 -3.91
CA SER A 134 -1.96 2.67 -3.34
C SER A 134 -1.89 2.24 -1.87
N GLY A 135 -2.76 2.81 -1.04
CA GLY A 135 -2.93 2.41 0.35
C GLY A 135 -3.37 0.96 0.53
N ALA A 136 -3.94 0.33 -0.50
CA ALA A 136 -4.34 -1.09 -0.43
C ALA A 136 -3.13 -2.02 -0.23
N CYS A 137 -1.99 -1.75 -0.91
CA CYS A 137 -0.73 -2.48 -0.71
C CYS A 137 0.46 -1.53 -0.87
N PHE A 138 0.93 -0.99 0.24
CA PHE A 138 1.93 0.05 0.35
C PHE A 138 3.14 -0.46 1.12
N VAL A 139 4.30 -0.60 0.48
CA VAL A 139 5.51 -1.12 1.13
C VAL A 139 6.55 -0.01 1.20
N ILE A 140 7.02 0.31 2.41
CA ILE A 140 7.85 1.49 2.68
C ILE A 140 8.99 1.18 3.66
N ARG A 141 10.14 1.85 3.48
CA ARG A 141 11.19 1.88 4.51
C ARG A 141 10.66 2.57 5.76
N SER A 142 10.74 1.88 6.90
CA SER A 142 10.23 2.40 8.18
C SER A 142 10.89 3.72 8.58
N LYS A 143 12.20 3.85 8.33
CA LYS A 143 12.95 5.08 8.56
C LYS A 143 12.33 6.26 7.82
N THR A 144 12.08 6.11 6.51
CA THR A 144 11.50 7.17 5.68
C THR A 144 10.06 7.48 6.12
N PHE A 145 9.26 6.46 6.46
CA PHE A 145 7.90 6.69 6.98
C PHE A 145 7.91 7.65 8.15
N TRP A 146 8.79 7.42 9.13
CA TRP A 146 8.87 8.27 10.34
C TRP A 146 9.58 9.59 10.10
N GLU A 147 10.58 9.66 9.23
CA GLU A 147 11.22 10.93 8.83
C GLU A 147 10.25 11.89 8.15
N MET A 148 9.30 11.35 7.39
CA MET A 148 8.22 12.13 6.77
C MET A 148 7.06 12.43 7.73
N GLY A 149 7.10 11.97 8.98
CA GLY A 149 6.07 12.19 10.00
C GLY A 149 4.89 11.21 9.95
N GLY A 150 4.99 10.13 9.17
CA GLY A 150 3.90 9.17 8.97
C GLY A 150 2.78 9.72 8.08
N PHE A 151 1.60 9.12 8.17
CA PHE A 151 0.39 9.64 7.51
C PHE A 151 -0.12 10.89 8.25
N ASP A 152 -0.62 11.88 7.52
CA ASP A 152 -1.31 13.02 8.12
C ASP A 152 -2.70 12.59 8.62
N THR A 153 -2.92 12.65 9.93
CA THR A 153 -4.17 12.23 10.56
C THR A 153 -5.35 13.16 10.31
N ASN A 154 -5.12 14.33 9.69
CA ASN A 154 -6.22 15.17 9.20
C ASN A 154 -6.96 14.50 8.03
N PHE A 155 -6.29 13.60 7.28
CA PHE A 155 -6.96 12.66 6.39
C PHE A 155 -7.46 11.48 7.24
N PHE A 156 -8.75 11.40 7.44
CA PHE A 156 -9.34 10.27 8.17
C PHE A 156 -9.23 8.97 7.37
N ALA A 157 -9.57 9.04 6.10
CA ALA A 157 -9.39 8.01 5.09
C ALA A 157 -9.39 8.65 3.69
N HIS A 158 -8.62 8.05 2.78
CA HIS A 158 -8.36 8.49 1.40
C HIS A 158 -7.47 9.73 1.28
N GLN A 159 -6.53 9.69 0.34
CA GLN A 159 -5.51 10.70 0.00
C GLN A 159 -4.31 10.78 0.97
N GLU A 160 -4.33 10.14 2.13
CA GLU A 160 -3.21 10.13 3.07
C GLU A 160 -1.95 9.50 2.48
N GLU A 161 -2.10 8.48 1.64
CA GLU A 161 -1.00 7.83 0.94
C GLU A 161 -0.44 8.73 -0.17
N ILE A 162 -1.29 9.50 -0.85
CA ILE A 162 -0.89 10.46 -1.88
C ILE A 162 -0.12 11.61 -1.24
N ASP A 163 -0.60 12.15 -0.13
CA ASP A 163 0.09 13.20 0.64
C ASP A 163 1.47 12.73 1.12
N LEU A 164 1.55 11.51 1.70
CA LEU A 164 2.83 10.96 2.14
C LEU A 164 3.79 10.78 0.96
N CYS A 165 3.31 10.26 -0.17
CA CYS A 165 4.09 10.10 -1.39
C CYS A 165 4.57 11.46 -1.94
N TRP A 166 3.75 12.49 -1.85
CA TRP A 166 4.14 13.85 -2.24
C TRP A 166 5.29 14.39 -1.39
N ARG A 167 5.21 14.23 -0.07
CA ARG A 167 6.30 14.63 0.85
C ARG A 167 7.59 13.85 0.58
N ILE A 168 7.49 12.55 0.31
CA ILE A 168 8.60 11.67 -0.06
C ILE A 168 9.26 12.13 -1.37
N SER A 169 8.46 12.41 -2.41
CA SER A 169 8.96 12.89 -3.70
C SER A 169 9.64 14.25 -3.58
N ASN A 170 9.09 15.17 -2.79
CA ASN A 170 9.72 16.49 -2.52
C ASN A 170 11.04 16.37 -1.76
N ALA A 171 11.24 15.31 -0.98
CA ALA A 171 12.51 15.00 -0.32
C ALA A 171 13.54 14.35 -1.26
N GLY A 172 13.18 14.09 -2.53
CA GLY A 172 14.08 13.54 -3.55
C GLY A 172 14.19 12.01 -3.56
N TYR A 173 13.33 11.30 -2.83
CA TYR A 173 13.29 9.83 -2.82
C TYR A 173 12.46 9.26 -3.96
N LEU A 174 12.73 7.99 -4.30
CA LEU A 174 12.01 7.26 -5.35
C LEU A 174 10.85 6.42 -4.77
N ILE A 175 9.73 6.49 -5.48
CA ILE A 175 8.55 5.66 -5.31
C ILE A 175 8.37 4.85 -6.59
N GLU A 176 8.19 3.53 -6.51
CA GLU A 176 8.16 2.70 -7.71
C GLU A 176 7.05 1.65 -7.70
N SER A 177 6.54 1.35 -8.88
CA SER A 177 5.66 0.20 -9.14
C SER A 177 6.49 -0.96 -9.65
N ILE A 178 6.31 -2.14 -9.06
CA ILE A 178 7.05 -3.35 -9.38
C ILE A 178 6.13 -4.34 -10.09
N GLY A 179 6.09 -4.29 -11.42
CA GLY A 179 5.13 -5.04 -12.24
C GLY A 179 5.24 -6.57 -12.17
N LEU A 180 6.38 -7.10 -11.69
CA LEU A 180 6.55 -8.54 -11.45
C LEU A 180 5.88 -9.02 -10.15
N SER A 181 5.50 -8.12 -9.27
CA SER A 181 4.74 -8.41 -8.06
C SER A 181 3.25 -8.14 -8.32
N LYS A 182 2.39 -9.09 -7.97
CA LYS A 182 0.94 -8.97 -8.19
C LYS A 182 0.16 -9.39 -6.96
N VAL A 183 -0.90 -8.64 -6.67
CA VAL A 183 -1.90 -8.94 -5.64
C VAL A 183 -3.29 -8.71 -6.22
N PHE A 184 -4.32 -9.30 -5.59
CA PHE A 184 -5.72 -9.14 -5.99
C PHE A 184 -6.49 -8.40 -4.90
N HIS A 185 -7.28 -7.42 -5.27
CA HIS A 185 -8.08 -6.60 -4.36
C HIS A 185 -9.57 -6.85 -4.60
N VAL A 186 -10.30 -7.07 -3.51
CA VAL A 186 -11.75 -7.30 -3.58
C VAL A 186 -12.48 -5.99 -3.84
N GLY A 187 -12.02 -4.89 -3.24
CA GLY A 187 -12.54 -3.53 -3.40
C GLY A 187 -13.81 -3.24 -2.61
#